data_61438cd47325582c84c08244784ef86d
#
_entry.id   61438cd47325582c84c08244784ef86d
#
_cell.length_a   1.000
_cell.length_b   1.000
_cell.length_c   1.000
_cell.angle_alpha   90.00
_cell.angle_beta   90.00
_cell.angle_gamma   90.00
#
_symmetry.space_group_name_H-M   'P 1'
#
loop_
_entity.id
_entity.type
_entity.pdbx_description
1 polymer ?
#
loop_
_entity_poly.entity_id
_entity_poly.type
_entity_poly.pdbx_seq_one_letter_code
_entity_poly.pdbx_strand_id
1 'polypeptide(L)'
;MEFPSGLRVLFDPVFEDRCSPVSWFGQKRFTKQPCTIAEIPIVDAVVISHSHYDHLSAPSVSDIKKHHPDAHFFVGLGLEKWFRRAGVDKVTELDWWEDAEMIMTPKSTSTSVLKVENSINAASKAESSAEHEQQTITAKFSCLPAQHSSGRTGLDKDTTLWCSWGVSSSSSQTPSRLQTSPATAPPHSPTNLKSVFFGGDTGYRAVPELPSMTTENDDYSRPSLQNLPVNPQFAQIGLLRGPFDLGLIPIAGYKPRHIMSSVHANPFDAVEIFRDTKCKRAMGIHWGTWAQTFEDVMEPPELLKEALRRRGIAEKGVFDVCEVGEGREF
;
A
#
# COMPACT_ATOMS: atom_id res chain seq x y z
N MET A 1 2.19 -10.00 0.29
CA MET A 1 2.87 -9.84 1.59
C MET A 1 2.18 -10.70 2.62
N GLU A 2 2.95 -11.37 3.47
CA GLU A 2 2.42 -12.11 4.62
C GLU A 2 2.87 -11.44 5.91
N PHE A 3 1.92 -11.20 6.81
CA PHE A 3 2.17 -10.63 8.14
C PHE A 3 2.49 -11.75 9.14
N PRO A 4 3.24 -11.48 10.21
CA PRO A 4 3.50 -12.47 11.27
C PRO A 4 2.25 -13.02 11.94
N SER A 5 1.12 -12.33 11.85
CA SER A 5 -0.19 -12.81 12.27
C SER A 5 -0.75 -13.93 11.39
N GLY A 6 -0.21 -14.10 10.18
CA GLY A 6 -0.70 -14.99 9.13
C GLY A 6 -1.63 -14.32 8.11
N LEU A 7 -1.91 -13.03 8.23
CA LEU A 7 -2.67 -12.26 7.22
C LEU A 7 -1.85 -12.13 5.93
N ARG A 8 -2.47 -12.38 4.77
CA ARG A 8 -1.88 -12.27 3.43
C ARG A 8 -2.59 -11.23 2.59
N VAL A 9 -1.85 -10.22 2.16
CA VAL A 9 -2.38 -9.07 1.45
C VAL A 9 -1.68 -8.89 0.10
N LEU A 10 -2.45 -8.67 -0.96
CA LEU A 10 -1.95 -8.16 -2.24
C LEU A 10 -2.17 -6.65 -2.31
N PHE A 11 -1.19 -5.95 -2.84
CA PHE A 11 -1.17 -4.50 -3.03
C PHE A 11 -1.15 -4.20 -4.53
N ASP A 12 -2.16 -3.54 -5.07
CA ASP A 12 -2.33 -3.19 -6.49
C ASP A 12 -1.93 -4.32 -7.45
N PRO A 13 -2.54 -5.52 -7.35
CA PRO A 13 -2.08 -6.70 -8.09
C PRO A 13 -2.44 -6.59 -9.57
N VAL A 14 -1.41 -6.40 -10.44
CA VAL A 14 -1.54 -6.42 -11.90
C VAL A 14 -0.59 -7.46 -12.47
N PHE A 15 -1.16 -8.54 -13.02
CA PHE A 15 -0.42 -9.70 -13.51
C PHE A 15 -0.35 -9.77 -15.04
N GLU A 16 -0.90 -8.80 -15.75
CA GLU A 16 -0.89 -8.76 -17.22
C GLU A 16 0.47 -8.30 -17.76
N ASP A 17 0.76 -8.71 -18.99
CA ASP A 17 1.93 -8.23 -19.74
C ASP A 17 1.87 -6.73 -20.04
N ARG A 18 0.66 -6.17 -20.15
CA ARG A 18 0.43 -4.77 -20.49
C ARG A 18 -0.49 -4.09 -19.51
N CYS A 19 -0.10 -2.93 -19.04
CA CYS A 19 -0.97 -2.04 -18.29
C CYS A 19 -1.85 -1.23 -19.25
N SER A 20 -2.92 -1.85 -19.72
CA SER A 20 -3.78 -1.29 -20.78
C SER A 20 -5.19 -1.90 -20.72
N PRO A 21 -6.21 -1.20 -21.24
CA PRO A 21 -7.55 -1.75 -21.39
C PRO A 21 -7.61 -2.95 -22.37
N VAL A 22 -6.59 -3.11 -23.22
CA VAL A 22 -6.53 -4.16 -24.24
C VAL A 22 -5.18 -4.87 -24.24
N SER A 23 -5.17 -6.18 -24.49
CA SER A 23 -3.96 -7.01 -24.39
C SER A 23 -2.93 -6.79 -25.52
N TRP A 24 -3.32 -6.15 -26.62
CA TRP A 24 -2.49 -5.97 -27.82
C TRP A 24 -1.84 -4.59 -27.93
N PHE A 25 -2.24 -3.62 -27.11
CA PHE A 25 -1.72 -2.24 -27.13
C PHE A 25 -1.32 -1.78 -25.74
N GLY A 26 -0.48 -0.76 -25.64
CA GLY A 26 0.00 -0.16 -24.38
C GLY A 26 1.36 -0.69 -23.95
N GLN A 27 1.87 -0.15 -22.84
CA GLN A 27 3.19 -0.46 -22.31
C GLN A 27 3.29 -1.95 -21.93
N LYS A 28 4.29 -2.62 -22.49
CA LYS A 28 4.58 -4.02 -22.19
C LYS A 28 5.55 -4.12 -21.04
N ARG A 29 5.32 -5.10 -20.18
CA ARG A 29 6.21 -5.50 -19.10
C ARG A 29 7.58 -5.91 -19.68
N PHE A 30 8.66 -5.40 -19.13
CA PHE A 30 10.01 -5.85 -19.53
C PHE A 30 10.63 -6.84 -18.54
N THR A 31 10.13 -6.91 -17.30
CA THR A 31 10.44 -8.00 -16.38
C THR A 31 9.37 -9.08 -16.44
N LYS A 32 9.80 -10.36 -16.45
CA LYS A 32 8.87 -11.48 -16.45
C LYS A 32 8.11 -11.56 -15.11
N GLN A 33 6.84 -11.94 -15.16
CA GLN A 33 6.07 -12.25 -13.96
C GLN A 33 6.75 -13.41 -13.18
N PRO A 34 6.88 -13.28 -11.84
CA PRO A 34 7.49 -14.33 -11.02
C PRO A 34 6.56 -15.55 -10.82
N CYS A 35 5.25 -15.32 -10.83
CA CYS A 35 4.23 -16.37 -10.68
C CYS A 35 2.90 -15.90 -11.29
N THR A 36 1.94 -16.81 -11.36
CA THR A 36 0.54 -16.51 -11.67
C THR A 36 -0.29 -16.37 -10.38
N ILE A 37 -1.46 -15.77 -10.46
CA ILE A 37 -2.39 -15.67 -9.32
C ILE A 37 -2.78 -17.05 -8.80
N ALA A 38 -2.93 -18.04 -9.68
CA ALA A 38 -3.26 -19.42 -9.31
C ALA A 38 -2.16 -20.13 -8.48
N GLU A 39 -0.90 -19.68 -8.59
CA GLU A 39 0.23 -20.25 -7.84
C GLU A 39 0.39 -19.60 -6.46
N ILE A 40 -0.31 -18.50 -6.18
CA ILE A 40 -0.32 -17.90 -4.84
C ILE A 40 -1.18 -18.79 -3.93
N PRO A 41 -0.63 -19.30 -2.81
CA PRO A 41 -1.37 -20.28 -1.98
C PRO A 41 -2.66 -19.75 -1.40
N ILE A 42 -2.64 -18.57 -0.81
CA ILE A 42 -3.80 -17.94 -0.15
C ILE A 42 -3.69 -16.41 -0.26
N VAL A 43 -4.82 -15.76 -0.51
CA VAL A 43 -4.99 -14.30 -0.44
C VAL A 43 -6.19 -14.02 0.47
N ASP A 44 -5.95 -13.29 1.56
CA ASP A 44 -7.00 -12.92 2.50
C ASP A 44 -7.60 -11.54 2.16
N ALA A 45 -6.74 -10.61 1.73
CA ALA A 45 -7.15 -9.25 1.38
C ALA A 45 -6.40 -8.72 0.15
N VAL A 46 -7.03 -7.80 -0.53
CA VAL A 46 -6.46 -7.02 -1.64
C VAL A 46 -6.74 -5.55 -1.39
N VAL A 47 -5.73 -4.71 -1.46
CA VAL A 47 -5.90 -3.25 -1.41
C VAL A 47 -5.60 -2.64 -2.77
N ILE A 48 -6.45 -1.71 -3.21
CA ILE A 48 -6.30 -0.98 -4.48
C ILE A 48 -6.16 0.50 -4.16
N SER A 49 -5.06 1.10 -4.61
CA SER A 49 -4.78 2.51 -4.36
C SER A 49 -5.62 3.44 -5.22
N HIS A 50 -5.77 3.13 -6.50
CA HIS A 50 -6.53 3.95 -7.45
C HIS A 50 -6.87 3.18 -8.74
N SER A 51 -7.52 3.86 -9.70
CA SER A 51 -8.12 3.21 -10.88
C SER A 51 -7.23 3.09 -12.11
N HIS A 52 -5.98 3.59 -12.14
CA HIS A 52 -5.11 3.46 -13.31
C HIS A 52 -4.86 1.99 -13.68
N TYR A 53 -4.53 1.71 -14.94
CA TYR A 53 -4.44 0.34 -15.47
C TYR A 53 -3.29 -0.48 -14.91
N ASP A 54 -2.25 0.16 -14.42
CA ASP A 54 -1.09 -0.45 -13.76
C ASP A 54 -1.30 -0.70 -12.26
N HIS A 55 -2.48 -0.35 -11.72
CA HIS A 55 -2.89 -0.59 -10.33
C HIS A 55 -4.20 -1.37 -10.23
N LEU A 56 -5.12 -1.20 -11.18
CA LEU A 56 -6.40 -1.90 -11.22
C LEU A 56 -6.60 -2.60 -12.56
N SER A 57 -6.41 -3.90 -12.57
CA SER A 57 -6.58 -4.77 -13.74
C SER A 57 -7.84 -5.62 -13.62
N ALA A 58 -8.72 -5.57 -14.62
CA ALA A 58 -9.92 -6.39 -14.65
C ALA A 58 -9.61 -7.90 -14.79
N PRO A 59 -8.66 -8.34 -15.64
CA PRO A 59 -8.24 -9.74 -15.66
C PRO A 59 -7.66 -10.22 -14.32
N SER A 60 -6.76 -9.45 -13.70
CA SER A 60 -6.20 -9.84 -12.39
C SER A 60 -7.29 -9.94 -11.31
N VAL A 61 -8.26 -9.02 -11.25
CA VAL A 61 -9.39 -9.09 -10.33
C VAL A 61 -10.25 -10.34 -10.61
N SER A 62 -10.48 -10.68 -11.88
CA SER A 62 -11.21 -11.88 -12.26
C SER A 62 -10.49 -13.16 -11.84
N ASP A 63 -9.17 -13.21 -11.99
CA ASP A 63 -8.35 -14.36 -11.60
C ASP A 63 -8.26 -14.50 -10.07
N ILE A 64 -8.15 -13.38 -9.32
CA ILE A 64 -8.22 -13.41 -7.86
C ILE A 64 -9.57 -13.94 -7.40
N LYS A 65 -10.67 -13.43 -7.94
CA LYS A 65 -12.02 -13.93 -7.63
C LYS A 65 -12.16 -15.43 -7.89
N LYS A 66 -11.56 -15.93 -8.98
CA LYS A 66 -11.61 -17.35 -9.36
C LYS A 66 -10.79 -18.24 -8.44
N HIS A 67 -9.58 -17.83 -8.09
CA HIS A 67 -8.62 -18.67 -7.35
C HIS A 67 -8.63 -18.42 -5.84
N HIS A 68 -9.07 -17.23 -5.42
CA HIS A 68 -9.17 -16.81 -4.02
C HIS A 68 -10.55 -16.18 -3.74
N PRO A 69 -11.65 -16.96 -3.81
CA PRO A 69 -13.02 -16.44 -3.72
C PRO A 69 -13.35 -15.82 -2.36
N ASP A 70 -12.52 -16.07 -1.35
CA ASP A 70 -12.67 -15.50 -0.01
C ASP A 70 -11.91 -14.21 0.20
N ALA A 71 -11.04 -13.80 -0.73
CA ALA A 71 -10.31 -12.54 -0.66
C ALA A 71 -11.25 -11.33 -0.57
N HIS A 72 -10.98 -10.43 0.36
CA HIS A 72 -11.74 -9.18 0.54
C HIS A 72 -10.99 -8.00 -0.09
N PHE A 73 -11.67 -7.19 -0.88
CA PHE A 73 -11.08 -6.02 -1.53
C PHE A 73 -11.36 -4.75 -0.72
N PHE A 74 -10.31 -3.96 -0.45
CA PHE A 74 -10.39 -2.62 0.13
C PHE A 74 -10.01 -1.61 -0.94
N VAL A 75 -10.88 -0.64 -1.18
CA VAL A 75 -10.78 0.27 -2.33
C VAL A 75 -11.12 1.71 -1.92
N GLY A 76 -10.61 2.69 -2.66
CA GLY A 76 -10.95 4.10 -2.47
C GLY A 76 -12.37 4.41 -2.95
N LEU A 77 -12.91 5.53 -2.45
CA LEU A 77 -14.26 6.05 -2.73
C LEU A 77 -14.55 6.09 -4.25
N GLY A 78 -15.73 5.60 -4.64
CA GLY A 78 -16.22 5.54 -6.02
C GLY A 78 -15.86 4.25 -6.78
N LEU A 79 -15.01 3.34 -6.21
CA LEU A 79 -14.61 2.11 -6.87
C LEU A 79 -15.52 0.91 -6.59
N GLU A 80 -16.27 0.88 -5.48
CA GLU A 80 -17.14 -0.26 -5.13
C GLU A 80 -18.06 -0.64 -6.28
N LYS A 81 -18.67 0.32 -6.95
CA LYS A 81 -19.57 0.09 -8.08
C LYS A 81 -18.89 -0.64 -9.25
N TRP A 82 -17.60 -0.38 -9.48
CA TRP A 82 -16.83 -1.08 -10.50
C TRP A 82 -16.61 -2.54 -10.11
N PHE A 83 -16.22 -2.81 -8.85
CA PHE A 83 -16.03 -4.15 -8.31
C PHE A 83 -17.33 -4.97 -8.30
N ARG A 84 -18.45 -4.37 -7.89
CA ARG A 84 -19.77 -5.00 -7.94
C ARG A 84 -20.16 -5.42 -9.36
N ARG A 85 -19.89 -4.56 -10.36
CA ARG A 85 -20.13 -4.88 -11.77
C ARG A 85 -19.21 -6.00 -12.28
N ALA A 86 -17.99 -6.12 -11.76
CA ALA A 86 -17.09 -7.23 -12.02
C ALA A 86 -17.49 -8.53 -11.27
N GLY A 87 -18.59 -8.48 -10.50
CA GLY A 87 -19.13 -9.60 -9.73
C GLY A 87 -18.30 -9.91 -8.48
N VAL A 88 -17.65 -8.92 -7.90
CA VAL A 88 -16.95 -9.01 -6.61
C VAL A 88 -17.87 -8.45 -5.54
N ASP A 89 -18.33 -9.32 -4.63
CA ASP A 89 -19.23 -8.93 -3.54
C ASP A 89 -18.47 -8.59 -2.24
N LYS A 90 -17.28 -9.19 -2.04
CA LYS A 90 -16.42 -8.92 -0.88
C LYS A 90 -15.56 -7.69 -1.15
N VAL A 91 -16.15 -6.52 -1.06
CA VAL A 91 -15.50 -5.22 -1.26
C VAL A 91 -15.97 -4.21 -0.23
N THR A 92 -15.02 -3.46 0.32
CA THR A 92 -15.26 -2.33 1.24
C THR A 92 -14.62 -1.08 0.65
N GLU A 93 -15.44 -0.06 0.45
CA GLU A 93 -15.04 1.25 -0.05
C GLU A 93 -14.85 2.21 1.12
N LEU A 94 -13.73 2.96 1.12
CA LEU A 94 -13.35 3.90 2.17
C LEU A 94 -12.95 5.25 1.57
N ASP A 95 -13.26 6.32 2.30
CA ASP A 95 -12.72 7.66 2.06
C ASP A 95 -11.43 7.88 2.86
N TRP A 96 -10.69 8.94 2.55
CA TRP A 96 -9.48 9.31 3.31
C TRP A 96 -9.77 9.42 4.81
N TRP A 97 -8.90 8.84 5.61
CA TRP A 97 -8.95 8.76 7.08
C TRP A 97 -10.01 7.81 7.64
N GLU A 98 -10.78 7.14 6.79
CA GLU A 98 -11.66 6.05 7.22
C GLU A 98 -10.87 4.74 7.41
N ASP A 99 -11.35 3.96 8.35
CA ASP A 99 -10.76 2.68 8.73
C ASP A 99 -11.81 1.55 8.59
N ALA A 100 -11.33 0.34 8.29
CA ALA A 100 -12.12 -0.88 8.39
C ALA A 100 -11.34 -1.95 9.14
N GLU A 101 -12.04 -2.75 9.94
CA GLU A 101 -11.47 -3.91 10.62
C GLU A 101 -11.94 -5.20 9.98
N MET A 102 -11.00 -6.12 9.77
CA MET A 102 -11.26 -7.48 9.30
C MET A 102 -10.86 -8.46 10.38
N ILE A 103 -11.78 -9.32 10.77
CA ILE A 103 -11.57 -10.37 11.79
C ILE A 103 -11.68 -11.73 11.09
N MET A 104 -10.66 -12.54 11.23
CA MET A 104 -10.57 -13.88 10.63
C MET A 104 -10.22 -14.92 11.68
N THR A 105 -10.84 -16.10 11.55
CA THR A 105 -10.44 -17.29 12.27
C THR A 105 -9.86 -18.30 11.27
N PRO A 106 -8.58 -18.70 11.35
CA PRO A 106 -7.90 -19.48 10.31
C PRO A 106 -8.53 -20.86 10.01
N LYS A 107 -9.37 -21.37 10.89
CA LYS A 107 -10.09 -22.65 10.72
C LYS A 107 -11.56 -22.49 10.34
N SER A 108 -12.05 -21.27 10.21
CA SER A 108 -13.43 -20.95 9.82
C SER A 108 -13.44 -20.31 8.44
N THR A 109 -14.38 -20.67 7.61
CA THR A 109 -14.66 -19.98 6.35
C THR A 109 -15.36 -18.62 6.57
N SER A 110 -15.57 -18.20 7.82
CA SER A 110 -16.22 -16.95 8.13
C SER A 110 -15.20 -15.83 8.36
N THR A 111 -15.25 -14.81 7.52
CA THR A 111 -14.54 -13.54 7.66
C THR A 111 -15.57 -12.45 7.87
N SER A 112 -15.43 -11.63 8.89
CA SER A 112 -16.25 -10.44 9.09
C SER A 112 -15.44 -9.17 8.84
N VAL A 113 -16.03 -8.21 8.14
CA VAL A 113 -15.43 -6.89 7.92
C VAL A 113 -16.43 -5.83 8.42
N LEU A 114 -15.95 -4.94 9.25
CA LEU A 114 -16.70 -3.85 9.81
C LEU A 114 -16.06 -2.52 9.43
N LYS A 115 -16.83 -1.61 8.85
CA LYS A 115 -16.41 -0.22 8.68
C LYS A 115 -16.44 0.44 10.05
N VAL A 116 -15.33 1.04 10.47
CA VAL A 116 -15.24 1.74 11.75
C VAL A 116 -15.80 3.15 11.55
N GLU A 117 -17.00 3.39 12.00
CA GLU A 117 -17.52 4.76 12.10
C GLU A 117 -16.77 5.48 13.23
N ASN A 118 -16.42 6.75 13.03
CA ASN A 118 -15.71 7.60 13.99
C ASN A 118 -16.55 7.80 15.27
N SER A 119 -16.63 6.80 16.12
CA SER A 119 -17.32 6.84 17.39
C SER A 119 -16.34 6.67 18.54
N ILE A 120 -16.23 7.71 19.35
CA ILE A 120 -15.41 7.78 20.56
C ILE A 120 -15.90 6.79 21.66
N ASN A 121 -16.94 6.02 21.42
CA ASN A 121 -17.50 5.05 22.36
C ASN A 121 -18.13 3.86 21.65
N ALA A 122 -17.40 2.79 21.47
CA ALA A 122 -18.00 1.48 21.22
C ALA A 122 -17.20 0.38 21.91
N ALA A 123 -17.48 0.17 23.18
CA ALA A 123 -17.21 -1.10 23.84
C ALA A 123 -18.31 -2.07 23.42
N SER A 124 -18.12 -2.84 22.36
CA SER A 124 -19.06 -3.86 21.95
C SER A 124 -18.88 -5.12 22.78
N LYS A 125 -19.96 -5.53 23.42
CA LYS A 125 -20.11 -6.84 24.07
C LYS A 125 -19.98 -7.94 23.02
N ALA A 126 -18.91 -8.74 23.13
CA ALA A 126 -18.85 -10.04 22.48
C ALA A 126 -19.46 -11.07 23.44
N GLU A 127 -20.58 -11.67 23.04
CA GLU A 127 -21.14 -12.83 23.76
C GLU A 127 -20.27 -14.06 23.46
N SER A 128 -19.77 -14.67 24.55
CA SER A 128 -18.93 -15.88 24.50
C SER A 128 -19.83 -17.12 24.36
N SER A 129 -19.65 -17.86 23.27
CA SER A 129 -19.95 -19.29 23.24
C SER A 129 -18.63 -20.05 23.24
N ALA A 130 -18.50 -20.96 24.21
CA ALA A 130 -17.30 -21.75 24.47
C ALA A 130 -17.03 -22.77 23.36
N GLU A 131 -15.76 -23.02 23.19
CA GLU A 131 -15.01 -24.25 22.90
C GLU A 131 -14.17 -24.23 21.63
N HIS A 132 -12.90 -24.34 21.85
CA HIS A 132 -11.69 -24.53 21.05
C HIS A 132 -10.87 -23.26 20.91
N GLU A 133 -9.59 -23.38 21.36
CA GLU A 133 -8.56 -22.35 21.17
C GLU A 133 -8.39 -22.04 19.66
N GLN A 134 -9.10 -21.04 19.19
CA GLN A 134 -8.96 -20.55 17.82
C GLN A 134 -8.13 -19.28 17.83
N GLN A 135 -7.00 -19.32 17.15
CA GLN A 135 -6.22 -18.13 16.86
C GLN A 135 -7.08 -17.18 16.00
N THR A 136 -7.35 -15.98 16.49
CA THR A 136 -8.06 -14.95 15.75
C THR A 136 -7.06 -13.95 15.20
N ILE A 137 -7.15 -13.66 13.91
CA ILE A 137 -6.39 -12.59 13.25
C ILE A 137 -7.29 -11.37 13.16
N THR A 138 -6.81 -10.25 13.69
CA THR A 138 -7.45 -8.95 13.52
C THR A 138 -6.57 -8.09 12.64
N ALA A 139 -7.13 -7.52 11.60
CA ALA A 139 -6.45 -6.61 10.68
C ALA A 139 -7.24 -5.31 10.55
N LYS A 140 -6.52 -4.19 10.56
CA LYS A 140 -7.08 -2.86 10.33
C LYS A 140 -6.55 -2.32 9.01
N PHE A 141 -7.45 -1.86 8.15
CA PHE A 141 -7.17 -1.21 6.88
C PHE A 141 -7.57 0.25 6.97
N SER A 142 -6.62 1.15 6.82
CA SER A 142 -6.81 2.60 6.86
C SER A 142 -6.63 3.17 5.46
N CYS A 143 -7.66 3.79 4.89
CA CYS A 143 -7.56 4.57 3.66
C CYS A 143 -6.90 5.92 4.00
N LEU A 144 -5.78 6.24 3.37
CA LEU A 144 -4.95 7.38 3.72
C LEU A 144 -4.76 8.30 2.51
N PRO A 145 -4.58 9.61 2.71
CA PRO A 145 -4.32 10.54 1.62
C PRO A 145 -3.08 10.19 0.80
N ALA A 146 -3.16 10.47 -0.50
CA ALA A 146 -2.04 10.48 -1.43
C ALA A 146 -2.15 11.71 -2.35
N GLN A 147 -1.05 12.08 -3.02
CA GLN A 147 -1.02 13.18 -3.98
C GLN A 147 -0.93 12.61 -5.39
N HIS A 148 -2.06 12.29 -5.97
CA HIS A 148 -2.12 11.65 -7.27
C HIS A 148 -3.39 12.06 -8.04
N SER A 149 -3.87 11.19 -8.90
CA SER A 149 -5.11 11.33 -9.66
C SER A 149 -5.71 9.94 -9.93
N SER A 150 -6.86 9.90 -10.57
CA SER A 150 -7.47 8.65 -11.02
C SER A 150 -8.06 8.79 -12.41
N GLY A 151 -8.36 7.68 -13.06
CA GLY A 151 -9.02 7.64 -14.36
C GLY A 151 -8.59 6.44 -15.19
N ARG A 152 -9.49 5.98 -16.06
CA ARG A 152 -9.28 4.85 -16.99
C ARG A 152 -9.57 5.25 -18.44
N THR A 153 -10.29 6.34 -18.61
CA THR A 153 -10.66 6.91 -19.92
C THR A 153 -10.41 8.41 -19.89
N GLY A 154 -10.41 9.06 -21.03
CA GLY A 154 -10.29 10.52 -21.07
C GLY A 154 -11.48 11.29 -20.47
N LEU A 155 -12.55 10.58 -20.05
CA LEU A 155 -13.82 11.17 -19.58
C LEU A 155 -14.08 10.96 -18.10
N ASP A 156 -13.29 10.12 -17.41
CA ASP A 156 -13.50 9.75 -16.01
C ASP A 156 -12.34 10.17 -15.09
N LYS A 157 -11.57 11.19 -15.54
CA LYS A 157 -10.49 11.74 -14.71
C LYS A 157 -11.03 12.19 -13.36
N ASP A 158 -10.37 11.74 -12.29
CA ASP A 158 -10.65 12.10 -10.89
C ASP A 158 -12.09 11.84 -10.43
N THR A 159 -12.79 10.88 -11.07
CA THR A 159 -14.15 10.47 -10.64
C THR A 159 -14.14 9.42 -9.53
N THR A 160 -13.00 8.81 -9.24
CA THR A 160 -12.79 7.91 -8.11
C THR A 160 -11.62 8.41 -7.27
N LEU A 161 -11.61 8.07 -6.00
CA LEU A 161 -10.54 8.44 -5.09
C LEU A 161 -9.24 7.70 -5.41
N TRP A 162 -8.12 8.36 -5.18
CA TRP A 162 -6.77 7.79 -5.08
C TRP A 162 -6.31 7.87 -3.63
N CYS A 163 -5.60 6.86 -3.16
CA CYS A 163 -5.23 6.76 -1.75
C CYS A 163 -3.94 5.95 -1.55
N SER A 164 -3.30 6.18 -0.43
CA SER A 164 -2.37 5.25 0.17
C SER A 164 -3.09 4.39 1.23
N TRP A 165 -2.45 3.34 1.73
CA TRP A 165 -3.03 2.45 2.71
C TRP A 165 -2.13 2.23 3.91
N GLY A 166 -2.72 2.27 5.10
CA GLY A 166 -2.13 1.72 6.31
C GLY A 166 -2.76 0.36 6.60
N VAL A 167 -1.96 -0.68 6.70
CA VAL A 167 -2.45 -2.02 7.07
C VAL A 167 -1.75 -2.46 8.32
N SER A 168 -2.49 -2.75 9.38
CA SER A 168 -1.92 -3.33 10.59
C SER A 168 -2.63 -4.64 10.94
N SER A 169 -1.87 -5.60 11.44
CA SER A 169 -2.42 -6.91 11.80
C SER A 169 -1.77 -7.48 13.04
N SER A 170 -2.59 -8.13 13.85
CA SER A 170 -2.19 -8.87 15.02
C SER A 170 -2.94 -10.20 15.10
N SER A 171 -2.38 -11.14 15.85
CA SER A 171 -3.08 -12.36 16.23
C SER A 171 -3.25 -12.42 17.75
N SER A 172 -4.42 -12.83 18.20
CA SER A 172 -4.66 -13.15 19.61
C SER A 172 -4.69 -14.68 19.77
N GLN A 173 -3.95 -15.20 20.75
CA GLN A 173 -4.18 -16.53 21.26
C GLN A 173 -5.11 -16.37 22.47
N THR A 174 -6.25 -17.03 22.47
CA THR A 174 -7.06 -17.13 23.70
C THR A 174 -6.26 -17.97 24.70
N PRO A 175 -5.95 -17.45 25.92
CA PRO A 175 -5.15 -18.22 26.87
C PRO A 175 -5.88 -19.50 27.27
N SER A 176 -5.23 -20.63 27.12
CA SER A 176 -5.65 -21.87 27.73
C SER A 176 -5.73 -21.70 29.26
N ARG A 177 -6.84 -22.10 29.80
CA ARG A 177 -7.27 -21.99 31.21
C ARG A 177 -6.25 -22.54 32.18
N LEU A 178 -6.14 -21.88 33.36
CA LEU A 178 -5.43 -22.24 34.59
C LEU A 178 -3.97 -21.76 34.77
N GLN A 179 -3.85 -20.45 35.01
CA GLN A 179 -2.90 -20.03 36.05
C GLN A 179 -3.63 -19.07 37.00
N THR A 180 -3.95 -19.59 38.18
CA THR A 180 -4.37 -18.81 39.34
C THR A 180 -3.17 -18.00 39.81
N SER A 181 -3.11 -16.72 39.49
CA SER A 181 -2.25 -15.73 40.10
C SER A 181 -2.92 -14.35 40.06
N PRO A 182 -2.70 -13.50 41.10
CA PRO A 182 -3.60 -12.39 41.40
C PRO A 182 -3.54 -11.25 40.39
N ALA A 183 -4.69 -10.62 40.22
CA ALA A 183 -5.00 -9.52 39.34
C ALA A 183 -4.14 -8.27 39.59
N THR A 184 -3.05 -8.09 38.81
CA THR A 184 -2.36 -6.80 38.65
C THR A 184 -1.64 -6.66 37.29
N ALA A 185 -2.03 -7.39 36.26
CA ALA A 185 -1.51 -7.16 34.91
C ALA A 185 -2.47 -6.25 34.11
N PRO A 186 -1.98 -5.21 33.41
CA PRO A 186 -2.79 -4.44 32.50
C PRO A 186 -3.33 -5.34 31.36
N PRO A 187 -4.48 -4.95 30.73
CA PRO A 187 -5.09 -5.76 29.67
C PRO A 187 -4.07 -6.02 28.55
N HIS A 188 -4.01 -7.27 28.11
CA HIS A 188 -3.07 -7.82 27.16
C HIS A 188 -2.80 -6.88 25.97
N SER A 189 -1.57 -6.38 25.87
CA SER A 189 -1.09 -5.80 24.61
C SER A 189 -1.13 -6.89 23.52
N PRO A 190 -1.71 -6.62 22.33
CA PRO A 190 -1.73 -7.62 21.26
C PRO A 190 -0.29 -8.02 20.95
N THR A 191 0.02 -9.29 21.15
CA THR A 191 1.33 -9.86 20.81
C THR A 191 1.44 -9.87 19.27
N ASN A 192 2.53 -9.31 18.74
CA ASN A 192 2.87 -9.29 17.31
C ASN A 192 2.08 -8.34 16.40
N LEU A 193 1.64 -7.17 16.90
CA LEU A 193 1.12 -6.12 16.00
C LEU A 193 2.23 -5.66 15.05
N LYS A 194 1.98 -5.79 13.75
CA LYS A 194 2.82 -5.28 12.67
C LYS A 194 2.02 -4.39 11.75
N SER A 195 2.67 -3.38 11.20
CA SER A 195 2.04 -2.38 10.36
C SER A 195 2.84 -2.07 9.10
N VAL A 196 2.12 -1.85 8.01
CA VAL A 196 2.66 -1.52 6.70
C VAL A 196 1.99 -0.25 6.19
N PHE A 197 2.80 0.68 5.67
CA PHE A 197 2.35 1.79 4.85
C PHE A 197 2.56 1.42 3.38
N PHE A 198 1.51 1.48 2.57
CA PHE A 198 1.57 1.31 1.13
C PHE A 198 1.25 2.65 0.46
N GLY A 199 2.22 3.24 -0.23
CA GLY A 199 2.10 4.56 -0.84
C GLY A 199 1.16 4.60 -2.04
N GLY A 200 0.97 3.47 -2.75
CA GLY A 200 0.39 3.49 -4.09
C GLY A 200 1.21 4.40 -4.99
N ASP A 201 0.54 5.16 -5.85
CA ASP A 201 1.17 6.26 -6.58
C ASP A 201 0.95 7.58 -5.87
N THR A 202 2.02 8.36 -5.77
CA THR A 202 1.93 9.67 -5.14
C THR A 202 3.09 10.59 -5.54
N GLY A 203 2.79 11.88 -5.72
CA GLY A 203 3.78 12.96 -5.62
C GLY A 203 4.06 13.31 -4.15
N TYR A 204 4.99 14.21 -3.96
CA TYR A 204 5.32 14.77 -2.65
C TYR A 204 5.38 16.30 -2.68
N ARG A 205 5.96 16.85 -3.75
CA ARG A 205 6.01 18.29 -4.03
C ARG A 205 5.95 18.54 -5.53
N ALA A 206 5.33 19.64 -5.97
CA ALA A 206 5.28 20.02 -7.36
C ALA A 206 6.52 20.87 -7.71
N VAL A 207 7.27 20.46 -8.74
CA VAL A 207 8.45 21.15 -9.23
C VAL A 207 8.08 21.95 -10.48
N PRO A 208 8.26 23.29 -10.49
CA PRO A 208 7.95 24.09 -11.66
C PRO A 208 8.95 23.87 -12.80
N GLU A 209 8.55 24.12 -14.01
CA GLU A 209 9.46 24.19 -15.16
C GLU A 209 10.43 25.37 -14.99
N LEU A 210 11.72 25.10 -15.15
CA LEU A 210 12.76 26.12 -15.13
C LEU A 210 13.48 26.18 -16.46
N PRO A 211 13.80 27.39 -17.00
CA PRO A 211 14.46 27.54 -18.30
C PRO A 211 15.80 26.83 -18.47
N SER A 212 16.46 26.50 -17.38
CA SER A 212 17.78 25.86 -17.34
C SER A 212 17.78 24.39 -16.94
N MET A 213 16.58 23.74 -16.91
CA MET A 213 16.49 22.33 -16.50
C MET A 213 16.95 21.41 -17.63
N THR A 214 18.24 21.09 -17.65
CA THR A 214 18.86 20.19 -18.64
C THR A 214 19.22 18.80 -18.09
N THR A 215 19.27 18.60 -16.75
CA THR A 215 19.59 17.30 -16.12
C THR A 215 18.98 17.25 -14.72
N GLU A 216 17.88 16.52 -14.56
CA GLU A 216 16.89 17.02 -13.62
C GLU A 216 16.34 16.00 -12.63
N ASN A 217 17.20 15.07 -12.22
CA ASN A 217 16.76 14.07 -11.24
C ASN A 217 16.89 14.58 -9.80
N ASP A 218 17.75 15.59 -9.59
CA ASP A 218 18.03 16.14 -8.27
C ASP A 218 17.65 17.60 -8.17
N ASP A 219 16.37 17.84 -8.06
CA ASP A 219 15.81 19.14 -7.77
C ASP A 219 16.06 19.60 -6.32
N TYR A 220 16.48 18.72 -5.40
CA TYR A 220 16.83 19.08 -4.01
C TYR A 220 18.21 19.77 -3.87
N SER A 221 19.11 19.58 -4.80
CA SER A 221 20.41 20.28 -4.79
C SER A 221 20.32 21.74 -5.26
N ARG A 222 19.21 22.13 -5.89
CA ARG A 222 19.01 23.48 -6.42
C ARG A 222 18.49 24.44 -5.34
N PRO A 223 19.22 25.52 -4.99
CA PRO A 223 18.77 26.45 -3.96
C PRO A 223 17.38 27.04 -4.20
N SER A 224 17.04 27.33 -5.47
CA SER A 224 15.73 27.87 -5.86
C SER A 224 14.55 26.90 -5.65
N LEU A 225 14.81 25.61 -5.51
CA LEU A 225 13.80 24.57 -5.37
C LEU A 225 13.78 23.93 -3.96
N GLN A 226 14.72 24.31 -3.07
CA GLN A 226 14.81 23.69 -1.74
C GLN A 226 13.60 23.96 -0.84
N ASN A 227 12.95 25.10 -1.02
CA ASN A 227 11.84 25.57 -0.18
C ASN A 227 10.47 25.41 -0.86
N LEU A 228 10.35 24.54 -1.86
CA LEU A 228 9.04 24.23 -2.44
C LEU A 228 8.10 23.65 -1.38
N PRO A 229 6.81 23.99 -1.41
CA PRO A 229 5.82 23.37 -0.55
C PRO A 229 5.79 21.85 -0.74
N VAL A 230 5.71 21.13 0.37
CA VAL A 230 5.56 19.67 0.39
C VAL A 230 4.16 19.30 0.85
N ASN A 231 3.70 18.11 0.50
CA ASN A 231 2.42 17.61 0.96
C ASN A 231 2.47 17.32 2.48
N PRO A 232 1.73 18.05 3.31
CA PRO A 232 1.78 17.91 4.77
C PRO A 232 1.10 16.62 5.27
N GLN A 233 0.33 15.95 4.42
CA GLN A 233 -0.45 14.77 4.81
C GLN A 233 0.44 13.59 5.19
N PHE A 234 1.63 13.44 4.59
CA PHE A 234 2.55 12.36 4.97
C PHE A 234 3.04 12.50 6.42
N ALA A 235 3.35 13.72 6.85
CA ALA A 235 3.69 13.98 8.25
C ALA A 235 2.48 13.73 9.19
N GLN A 236 1.26 14.07 8.75
CA GLN A 236 0.03 13.75 9.48
C GLN A 236 -0.20 12.24 9.57
N ILE A 237 0.02 11.50 8.48
CA ILE A 237 -0.04 10.02 8.47
C ILE A 237 0.94 9.44 9.51
N GLY A 238 2.19 9.91 9.49
CA GLY A 238 3.19 9.47 10.45
C GLY A 238 2.86 9.81 11.90
N LEU A 239 2.12 10.90 12.14
CA LEU A 239 1.69 11.30 13.47
C LEU A 239 0.46 10.52 13.95
N LEU A 240 -0.53 10.31 13.08
CA LEU A 240 -1.86 9.79 13.45
C LEU A 240 -2.01 8.28 13.26
N ARG A 241 -1.19 7.66 12.38
CA ARG A 241 -1.26 6.23 12.04
C ARG A 241 0.07 5.49 12.16
N GLY A 242 1.19 6.21 12.10
CA GLY A 242 2.55 5.66 12.30
C GLY A 242 2.94 5.53 13.78
N PRO A 243 4.15 5.07 14.08
CA PRO A 243 5.15 4.61 13.11
C PRO A 243 4.76 3.28 12.46
N PHE A 244 5.14 3.09 11.18
CA PHE A 244 4.94 1.82 10.49
C PHE A 244 6.20 0.95 10.56
N ASP A 245 6.03 -0.38 10.62
CA ASP A 245 7.18 -1.29 10.60
C ASP A 245 7.83 -1.36 9.22
N LEU A 246 7.01 -1.27 8.15
CA LEU A 246 7.48 -1.28 6.77
C LEU A 246 6.71 -0.26 5.92
N GLY A 247 7.42 0.48 5.05
CA GLY A 247 6.85 1.29 3.98
C GLY A 247 7.05 0.63 2.62
N LEU A 248 6.01 0.55 1.80
CA LEU A 248 6.06 0.25 0.38
C LEU A 248 5.88 1.58 -0.36
N ILE A 249 6.98 2.19 -0.83
CA ILE A 249 7.00 3.58 -1.27
C ILE A 249 7.42 3.66 -2.74
N PRO A 250 6.64 4.34 -3.62
CA PRO A 250 6.96 4.45 -5.03
C PRO A 250 8.23 5.28 -5.25
N ILE A 251 9.07 4.84 -6.20
CA ILE A 251 10.34 5.49 -6.53
C ILE A 251 10.52 5.80 -8.02
N ALA A 252 9.53 5.54 -8.88
CA ALA A 252 9.60 5.74 -10.32
C ALA A 252 8.36 6.44 -10.89
N GLY A 253 8.37 6.73 -12.19
CA GLY A 253 7.30 7.47 -12.86
C GLY A 253 7.50 8.99 -12.83
N TYR A 254 8.70 9.50 -12.59
CA TYR A 254 8.94 10.90 -12.22
C TYR A 254 9.45 11.82 -13.33
N LYS A 255 9.81 11.33 -14.52
CA LYS A 255 10.29 12.19 -15.62
C LYS A 255 9.23 12.49 -16.67
N PRO A 256 9.14 13.75 -17.14
CA PRO A 256 9.90 14.93 -16.72
C PRO A 256 9.33 15.52 -15.41
N ARG A 257 10.22 16.00 -14.52
CA ARG A 257 9.85 16.46 -13.17
C ARG A 257 8.78 17.54 -13.15
N HIS A 258 8.85 18.54 -14.03
CA HIS A 258 7.86 19.65 -14.06
C HIS A 258 6.43 19.20 -14.40
N ILE A 259 6.27 18.02 -15.00
CA ILE A 259 4.95 17.43 -15.29
C ILE A 259 4.59 16.40 -14.21
N MET A 260 5.53 15.48 -13.92
CA MET A 260 5.25 14.29 -13.13
C MET A 260 5.35 14.52 -11.62
N SER A 261 6.14 15.50 -11.16
CA SER A 261 6.42 15.68 -9.73
C SER A 261 5.17 15.93 -8.86
N SER A 262 4.11 16.50 -9.46
CA SER A 262 2.85 16.72 -8.75
C SER A 262 2.08 15.43 -8.45
N VAL A 263 2.39 14.33 -9.15
CA VAL A 263 1.66 13.06 -9.07
C VAL A 263 2.56 11.85 -8.84
N HIS A 264 3.87 11.97 -9.07
CA HIS A 264 4.86 10.90 -8.85
C HIS A 264 6.10 11.41 -8.12
N ALA A 265 6.43 10.73 -7.04
CA ALA A 265 7.65 10.95 -6.27
C ALA A 265 8.87 10.42 -7.02
N ASN A 266 9.97 11.20 -7.03
CA ASN A 266 11.27 10.66 -7.37
C ASN A 266 11.91 10.00 -6.11
N PRO A 267 13.04 9.30 -6.22
CA PRO A 267 13.68 8.67 -5.07
C PRO A 267 14.02 9.63 -3.91
N PHE A 268 14.30 10.91 -4.19
CA PHE A 268 14.52 11.91 -3.15
C PHE A 268 13.23 12.24 -2.40
N ASP A 269 12.12 12.43 -3.12
CA ASP A 269 10.79 12.60 -2.53
C ASP A 269 10.38 11.37 -1.72
N ALA A 270 10.67 10.16 -2.23
CA ALA A 270 10.36 8.91 -1.56
C ALA A 270 11.07 8.78 -0.19
N VAL A 271 12.31 9.25 -0.07
CA VAL A 271 13.03 9.29 1.21
C VAL A 271 12.39 10.29 2.17
N GLU A 272 11.85 11.41 1.69
CA GLU A 272 11.10 12.33 2.56
C GLU A 272 9.76 11.72 3.00
N ILE A 273 9.02 11.05 2.11
CA ILE A 273 7.80 10.30 2.47
C ILE A 273 8.11 9.24 3.53
N PHE A 274 9.20 8.49 3.37
CA PHE A 274 9.66 7.50 4.36
C PHE A 274 9.87 8.13 5.76
N ARG A 275 10.50 9.30 5.81
CA ARG A 275 10.75 10.02 7.06
C ARG A 275 9.47 10.58 7.68
N ASP A 276 8.63 11.22 6.87
CA ASP A 276 7.38 11.83 7.31
C ASP A 276 6.37 10.80 7.82
N THR A 277 6.23 9.66 7.14
CA THR A 277 5.36 8.56 7.57
C THR A 277 5.92 7.79 8.76
N LYS A 278 7.16 8.07 9.18
CA LYS A 278 7.86 7.41 10.30
C LYS A 278 7.98 5.89 10.10
N CYS A 279 8.14 5.44 8.87
CA CYS A 279 8.44 4.04 8.60
C CYS A 279 9.79 3.66 9.19
N LYS A 280 9.87 2.49 9.85
CA LYS A 280 11.14 1.98 10.42
C LYS A 280 12.05 1.43 9.35
N ARG A 281 11.46 0.77 8.34
CA ARG A 281 12.10 0.23 7.14
C ARG A 281 11.21 0.53 5.93
N ALA A 282 11.77 0.48 4.73
CA ALA A 282 10.98 0.62 3.52
C ALA A 282 11.53 -0.24 2.37
N MET A 283 10.67 -0.50 1.41
CA MET A 283 10.98 -1.09 0.12
C MET A 283 10.50 -0.17 -1.00
N GLY A 284 11.38 0.15 -1.94
CA GLY A 284 11.05 0.89 -3.15
C GLY A 284 10.19 0.04 -4.08
N ILE A 285 9.04 0.57 -4.45
CA ILE A 285 8.08 -0.06 -5.36
C ILE A 285 7.87 0.82 -6.59
N HIS A 286 7.00 0.38 -7.50
CA HIS A 286 6.62 1.10 -8.73
C HIS A 286 7.80 1.34 -9.69
N TRP A 287 8.75 0.42 -9.75
CA TRP A 287 9.89 0.44 -10.68
C TRP A 287 10.11 -0.96 -11.26
N GLY A 288 10.87 -1.03 -12.34
CA GLY A 288 11.34 -2.33 -12.84
C GLY A 288 10.29 -3.18 -13.59
N THR A 289 9.09 -2.68 -13.85
CA THR A 289 8.01 -3.45 -14.50
C THR A 289 7.62 -2.87 -15.86
N TRP A 290 7.17 -1.64 -15.93
CA TRP A 290 6.82 -0.93 -17.16
C TRP A 290 7.61 0.37 -17.26
N ALA A 291 8.07 0.72 -18.47
CA ALA A 291 8.67 2.03 -18.74
C ALA A 291 7.56 3.01 -19.17
N GLN A 292 6.92 3.64 -18.20
CA GLN A 292 5.81 4.56 -18.45
C GLN A 292 6.25 6.01 -18.66
N THR A 293 7.43 6.36 -18.21
CA THR A 293 8.04 7.69 -18.22
C THR A 293 9.44 7.65 -18.84
N PHE A 294 10.19 8.76 -18.80
CA PHE A 294 11.45 8.89 -19.55
C PHE A 294 12.73 8.55 -18.76
N GLU A 295 12.62 8.18 -17.49
CA GLU A 295 13.77 7.71 -16.74
C GLU A 295 14.23 6.32 -17.22
N ASP A 296 15.54 6.08 -17.14
CA ASP A 296 16.09 4.73 -17.32
C ASP A 296 15.52 3.80 -16.23
N VAL A 297 15.19 2.58 -16.62
CA VAL A 297 14.57 1.59 -15.74
C VAL A 297 15.37 1.30 -14.49
N MET A 298 16.69 1.34 -14.58
CA MET A 298 17.64 1.09 -13.48
C MET A 298 18.04 2.35 -12.73
N GLU A 299 17.61 3.53 -13.17
CA GLU A 299 17.93 4.80 -12.52
C GLU A 299 17.31 4.95 -11.12
N PRO A 300 16.04 4.57 -10.87
CA PRO A 300 15.41 4.78 -9.56
C PRO A 300 16.14 4.13 -8.39
N PRO A 301 16.62 2.87 -8.45
CA PRO A 301 17.41 2.27 -7.38
C PRO A 301 18.74 3.00 -7.10
N GLU A 302 19.41 3.51 -8.12
CA GLU A 302 20.69 4.22 -7.94
C GLU A 302 20.46 5.60 -7.32
N LEU A 303 19.43 6.32 -7.76
CA LEU A 303 19.05 7.60 -7.15
C LEU A 303 18.54 7.43 -5.70
N LEU A 304 17.91 6.30 -5.38
CA LEU A 304 17.51 6.00 -4.00
C LEU A 304 18.74 5.92 -3.08
N LYS A 305 19.80 5.25 -3.49
CA LYS A 305 21.06 5.20 -2.72
C LYS A 305 21.64 6.60 -2.52
N GLU A 306 21.62 7.43 -3.56
CA GLU A 306 22.07 8.83 -3.46
C GLU A 306 21.22 9.63 -2.48
N ALA A 307 19.89 9.51 -2.54
CA ALA A 307 18.96 10.20 -1.66
C ALA A 307 19.18 9.80 -0.19
N LEU A 308 19.37 8.51 0.08
CA LEU A 308 19.68 7.99 1.42
C LEU A 308 21.00 8.55 1.96
N ARG A 309 22.08 8.54 1.15
CA ARG A 309 23.37 9.11 1.52
C ARG A 309 23.26 10.58 1.92
N ARG A 310 22.50 11.38 1.16
CA ARG A 310 22.28 12.80 1.47
C ARG A 310 21.56 13.03 2.80
N ARG A 311 20.76 12.09 3.23
CA ARG A 311 20.06 12.14 4.53
C ARG A 311 20.81 11.44 5.65
N GLY A 312 22.00 10.89 5.39
CA GLY A 312 22.78 10.13 6.36
C GLY A 312 22.11 8.82 6.77
N ILE A 313 21.24 8.26 5.91
CA ILE A 313 20.56 6.99 6.11
C ILE A 313 21.37 5.89 5.44
N ALA A 314 21.47 4.72 6.07
CA ALA A 314 22.18 3.57 5.51
C ALA A 314 21.55 3.14 4.17
N GLU A 315 22.39 2.89 3.17
CA GLU A 315 21.96 2.49 1.82
C GLU A 315 21.41 1.06 1.75
N LYS A 316 21.57 0.27 2.82
CA LYS A 316 21.09 -1.11 2.92
C LYS A 316 20.41 -1.35 4.25
N GLY A 317 19.37 -2.16 4.24
CA GLY A 317 18.67 -2.62 5.44
C GLY A 317 17.67 -1.63 6.03
N VAL A 318 17.58 -0.41 5.51
CA VAL A 318 16.65 0.62 5.98
C VAL A 318 15.60 0.93 4.91
N PHE A 319 16.04 1.35 3.74
CA PHE A 319 15.17 1.57 2.59
C PHE A 319 15.82 0.93 1.37
N ASP A 320 15.37 -0.27 1.05
CA ASP A 320 15.96 -1.11 0.00
C ASP A 320 15.02 -1.21 -1.22
N VAL A 321 15.49 -1.89 -2.25
CA VAL A 321 14.69 -2.42 -3.36
C VAL A 321 14.80 -3.94 -3.37
N CYS A 322 13.77 -4.60 -3.91
CA CYS A 322 13.78 -6.03 -4.18
C CYS A 322 13.72 -6.27 -5.68
N GLU A 323 14.39 -7.31 -6.15
CA GLU A 323 14.17 -7.79 -7.52
C GLU A 323 12.78 -8.40 -7.66
N VAL A 324 12.22 -8.36 -8.88
CA VAL A 324 10.92 -8.95 -9.16
C VAL A 324 10.99 -10.47 -8.92
N GLY A 325 10.17 -10.97 -7.98
CA GLY A 325 10.15 -12.36 -7.56
C GLY A 325 11.03 -12.68 -6.34
N GLU A 326 11.80 -11.72 -5.85
CA GLU A 326 12.55 -11.88 -4.60
C GLU A 326 11.62 -11.85 -3.39
N GLY A 327 11.83 -12.77 -2.44
CA GLY A 327 11.18 -12.75 -1.12
C GLY A 327 12.12 -12.20 -0.06
N ARG A 328 11.61 -11.31 0.81
CA ARG A 328 12.37 -10.78 1.95
C ARG A 328 11.57 -10.81 3.24
N GLU A 329 12.25 -11.05 4.34
CA GLU A 329 11.72 -10.87 5.69
C GLU A 329 12.10 -9.48 6.24
N PHE A 330 11.17 -8.84 6.94
CA PHE A 330 11.31 -7.48 7.47
C PHE A 330 11.06 -7.43 8.98
#